data_5d7514af78e2ee0ebe42a79ff08f3bd6
#
_entry.id   5d7514af78e2ee0ebe42a79ff08f3bd6
#
_cell.length_a   1.000
_cell.length_b   1.000
_cell.length_c   1.000
_cell.angle_alpha   90.00
_cell.angle_beta   90.00
_cell.angle_gamma   90.00
#
_symmetry.space_group_name_H-M   'P 1'
#
loop_
_entity.id
_entity.type
_entity.pdbx_description
1 polymer ?
#
loop_
_entity_poly.entity_id
_entity_poly.type
_entity_poly.pdbx_seq_one_letter_code
_entity_poly.pdbx_strand_id
1 'polypeptide(L)'
;YRPFILCEYAHAMGNSVGGLKDYWDVFESEPMAQGGCIWDWVDQSFREVDSDGRWYWSYGGDYGPEGVPSFGSFCCNGLVNAVREPHPHLFAVKKVYQYIKSRLIDNENLTVTVKNWYDFTDLKNYTLHWNVTADNGNILAQGEVITACAPHETVEIVLGKVKLPRDVKEAYLNLSWTPNQASAFMDTNYEVAYDQFVLLANSKYEAKIDLPSGTKLERDGYTWFNDKVSATVSPETGALISYKYRGEEWLSQPVELSLYRPLTENDKKDKHGGMLWKKAGLDKISQKVTSIKPSKNGFTVDVSVLNAKDNEIGTGSFVYTLDRKGMLKINTVFTPDTAIVKSLPRVGLTFRMPVANCCDVTYLGRGDFENYVDRVAGKIGIYETSPFAMFHYYVMPQSTGNRIDTRWLALTGEKGSGWKIISDKPFQFSVLPYSDINIEAATHCLLYTSDAADEAR
;
A
#
# COMPACT_ATOMS: atom_id res chain seq x y z
N TYR A 1 18.50 30.88 -24.75
CA TYR A 1 17.70 30.00 -23.90
C TYR A 1 16.70 29.26 -24.77
N ARG A 2 16.63 27.93 -24.63
CA ARG A 2 15.64 27.10 -25.30
C ARG A 2 14.86 26.33 -24.25
N PRO A 3 13.53 26.20 -24.34
CA PRO A 3 12.75 25.38 -23.43
C PRO A 3 13.17 23.92 -23.57
N PHE A 4 13.18 23.22 -22.47
CA PHE A 4 13.43 21.79 -22.39
C PHE A 4 12.13 21.06 -22.07
N ILE A 5 11.73 20.12 -22.92
CA ILE A 5 10.55 19.29 -22.77
C ILE A 5 10.99 17.84 -22.93
N LEU A 6 10.62 16.98 -21.97
CA LEU A 6 10.74 15.54 -22.13
C LEU A 6 9.65 15.07 -23.09
N CYS A 7 10.00 14.70 -24.31
CA CYS A 7 9.03 14.23 -25.30
C CYS A 7 8.35 12.92 -24.86
N GLU A 8 9.02 12.16 -23.97
CA GLU A 8 8.52 10.93 -23.37
C GLU A 8 9.17 10.75 -22.01
N TYR A 9 8.39 10.50 -20.96
CA TYR A 9 8.87 10.19 -19.62
C TYR A 9 7.81 9.41 -18.82
N ALA A 10 8.17 8.94 -17.61
CA ALA A 10 7.30 8.29 -16.66
C ALA A 10 6.45 7.18 -17.31
N HIS A 11 7.15 6.23 -17.99
CA HIS A 11 6.54 5.10 -18.70
C HIS A 11 5.53 4.36 -17.80
N ALA A 12 4.23 4.39 -18.18
CA ALA A 12 3.12 3.99 -17.32
C ALA A 12 2.77 2.49 -17.40
N MET A 13 3.73 1.66 -17.72
CA MET A 13 3.56 0.22 -17.90
C MET A 13 3.34 -0.51 -16.57
N GLY A 14 2.15 -1.07 -16.38
CA GLY A 14 1.79 -1.81 -15.18
C GLY A 14 1.87 -0.97 -13.91
N ASN A 15 2.37 -1.55 -12.81
CA ASN A 15 2.59 -0.83 -11.55
C ASN A 15 3.84 0.06 -11.66
N SER A 16 3.65 1.33 -11.97
CA SER A 16 4.68 2.26 -12.44
C SER A 16 4.42 3.70 -12.01
N VAL A 17 5.08 4.68 -12.69
CA VAL A 17 4.95 6.13 -12.45
C VAL A 17 5.41 6.55 -11.04
N GLY A 18 6.35 5.80 -10.44
CA GLY A 18 7.04 6.22 -9.23
C GLY A 18 7.95 7.43 -9.50
N GLY A 19 8.18 8.27 -8.48
CA GLY A 19 9.04 9.44 -8.58
C GLY A 19 8.51 10.59 -9.45
N LEU A 20 7.24 10.55 -9.90
CA LEU A 20 6.66 11.60 -10.75
C LEU A 20 6.73 12.98 -10.10
N LYS A 21 6.53 13.05 -8.80
CA LYS A 21 6.64 14.31 -8.05
C LYS A 21 8.02 14.95 -8.16
N ASP A 22 9.10 14.16 -8.15
CA ASP A 22 10.47 14.66 -8.22
C ASP A 22 10.75 15.33 -9.59
N TYR A 23 10.20 14.78 -10.68
CA TYR A 23 10.23 15.44 -11.98
C TYR A 23 9.53 16.80 -11.95
N TRP A 24 8.34 16.85 -11.32
CA TRP A 24 7.57 18.09 -11.28
C TRP A 24 8.16 19.13 -10.34
N ASP A 25 8.82 18.74 -9.27
CA ASP A 25 9.58 19.66 -8.41
C ASP A 25 10.70 20.36 -9.23
N VAL A 26 11.33 19.64 -10.16
CA VAL A 26 12.31 20.23 -11.10
C VAL A 26 11.62 21.10 -12.14
N PHE A 27 10.56 20.64 -12.80
CA PHE A 27 9.84 21.42 -13.81
C PHE A 27 9.30 22.75 -13.26
N GLU A 28 8.84 22.77 -12.01
CA GLU A 28 8.30 23.97 -11.37
C GLU A 28 9.39 24.91 -10.80
N SER A 29 10.59 24.42 -10.55
CA SER A 29 11.70 25.20 -9.99
C SER A 29 12.64 25.76 -11.06
N GLU A 30 12.75 25.10 -12.21
CA GLU A 30 13.70 25.46 -13.27
C GLU A 30 12.99 26.14 -14.46
N PRO A 31 13.23 27.45 -14.70
CA PRO A 31 12.50 28.22 -15.73
C PRO A 31 12.60 27.66 -17.14
N MET A 32 13.63 26.87 -17.44
CA MET A 32 13.83 26.28 -18.77
C MET A 32 13.13 24.91 -18.90
N ALA A 33 12.78 24.25 -17.81
CA ALA A 33 12.09 22.98 -17.80
C ALA A 33 10.59 23.19 -17.93
N GLN A 34 10.02 22.76 -19.05
CA GLN A 34 8.61 23.03 -19.42
C GLN A 34 7.69 21.84 -19.18
N GLY A 35 8.22 20.72 -18.68
CA GLY A 35 7.46 19.51 -18.43
C GLY A 35 7.78 18.36 -19.37
N GLY A 36 6.86 17.43 -19.54
CA GLY A 36 7.02 16.25 -20.38
C GLY A 36 5.71 15.56 -20.70
N CYS A 37 5.76 14.58 -21.61
CA CYS A 37 4.63 13.77 -22.02
C CYS A 37 4.77 12.36 -21.43
N ILE A 38 3.84 11.97 -20.58
CA ILE A 38 3.82 10.59 -20.02
C ILE A 38 3.54 9.60 -21.16
N TRP A 39 4.28 8.52 -21.21
CA TRP A 39 4.02 7.41 -22.10
C TRP A 39 3.40 6.25 -21.32
N ASP A 40 2.11 5.92 -21.49
CA ASP A 40 1.16 6.45 -22.46
C ASP A 40 -0.18 6.78 -21.77
N TRP A 41 -1.22 7.15 -22.51
CA TRP A 41 -2.54 7.43 -21.95
C TRP A 41 -3.38 6.16 -21.75
N VAL A 42 -3.40 5.25 -22.73
CA VAL A 42 -4.30 4.09 -22.79
C VAL A 42 -3.51 2.81 -23.05
N ASP A 43 -3.77 1.77 -22.28
CA ASP A 43 -3.28 0.44 -22.61
C ASP A 43 -3.74 0.00 -24.01
N GLN A 44 -2.80 -0.43 -24.84
CA GLN A 44 -3.05 -0.90 -26.19
C GLN A 44 -3.29 -2.43 -26.16
N SER A 45 -4.42 -2.83 -25.59
CA SER A 45 -4.82 -4.23 -25.43
C SER A 45 -6.27 -4.47 -25.88
N PHE A 46 -6.63 -5.73 -26.10
CA PHE A 46 -7.99 -6.12 -26.40
C PHE A 46 -8.57 -6.98 -25.29
N ARG A 47 -9.89 -6.93 -25.14
CA ARG A 47 -10.61 -7.80 -24.23
C ARG A 47 -10.97 -9.09 -24.93
N GLU A 48 -10.39 -10.19 -24.49
CA GLU A 48 -10.62 -11.53 -25.01
C GLU A 48 -11.30 -12.43 -23.98
N VAL A 49 -11.76 -13.59 -24.40
CA VAL A 49 -12.38 -14.60 -23.55
C VAL A 49 -11.70 -15.93 -23.81
N ASP A 50 -11.27 -16.62 -22.75
CA ASP A 50 -10.65 -17.94 -22.84
C ASP A 50 -11.69 -19.05 -23.07
N SER A 51 -11.22 -20.30 -23.23
CA SER A 51 -12.08 -21.48 -23.43
C SER A 51 -13.05 -21.76 -22.28
N ASP A 52 -12.75 -21.25 -21.08
CA ASP A 52 -13.58 -21.41 -19.88
C ASP A 52 -14.59 -20.28 -19.70
N GLY A 53 -14.64 -19.34 -20.67
CA GLY A 53 -15.53 -18.18 -20.63
C GLY A 53 -15.03 -17.03 -19.74
N ARG A 54 -13.77 -17.06 -19.28
CA ARG A 54 -13.17 -15.99 -18.47
C ARG A 54 -12.59 -14.95 -19.39
N TRP A 55 -12.88 -13.68 -19.15
CA TRP A 55 -12.30 -12.57 -19.92
C TRP A 55 -10.89 -12.21 -19.42
N TYR A 56 -10.04 -11.73 -20.31
CA TYR A 56 -8.71 -11.24 -19.99
C TYR A 56 -8.29 -10.11 -20.95
N TRP A 57 -7.27 -9.37 -20.58
CA TRP A 57 -6.63 -8.40 -21.46
C TRP A 57 -5.51 -9.12 -22.23
N SER A 58 -5.63 -9.14 -23.55
CA SER A 58 -4.61 -9.68 -24.44
C SER A 58 -3.55 -8.64 -24.77
N TYR A 59 -2.36 -9.11 -25.12
CA TYR A 59 -1.25 -8.27 -25.51
C TYR A 59 -0.38 -8.93 -26.57
N GLY A 60 0.79 -8.33 -26.91
CA GLY A 60 1.70 -8.90 -27.90
C GLY A 60 2.19 -10.30 -27.51
N GLY A 61 2.10 -11.25 -28.45
CA GLY A 61 2.40 -12.67 -28.23
C GLY A 61 1.17 -13.56 -28.10
N ASP A 62 -0.02 -13.00 -27.84
CA ASP A 62 -1.28 -13.73 -27.80
C ASP A 62 -1.83 -14.01 -29.24
N TYR A 63 -1.27 -13.33 -30.22
CA TYR A 63 -1.71 -13.39 -31.63
C TYR A 63 -0.58 -13.86 -32.55
N GLY A 64 -0.99 -14.48 -33.65
CA GLY A 64 -0.09 -14.98 -34.67
C GLY A 64 0.35 -16.45 -34.45
N PRO A 65 1.19 -17.01 -35.34
CA PRO A 65 1.74 -18.32 -35.16
C PRO A 65 2.62 -18.47 -33.90
N GLU A 66 2.69 -19.67 -33.35
CA GLU A 66 3.56 -20.00 -32.23
C GLU A 66 5.02 -19.65 -32.55
N GLY A 67 5.71 -19.00 -31.60
CA GLY A 67 7.10 -18.58 -31.72
C GLY A 67 7.34 -17.28 -32.50
N VAL A 68 6.30 -16.56 -32.90
CA VAL A 68 6.46 -15.20 -33.44
C VAL A 68 7.11 -14.29 -32.41
N PRO A 69 8.20 -13.56 -32.77
CA PRO A 69 8.81 -12.59 -31.89
C PRO A 69 7.83 -11.52 -31.44
N SER A 70 7.79 -11.24 -30.14
CA SER A 70 6.89 -10.26 -29.53
C SER A 70 7.58 -9.54 -28.37
N PHE A 71 7.17 -8.31 -28.09
CA PHE A 71 7.55 -7.57 -26.89
C PHE A 71 6.59 -7.82 -25.72
N GLY A 72 5.65 -8.77 -25.84
CA GLY A 72 4.70 -9.13 -24.78
C GLY A 72 3.81 -7.94 -24.40
N SER A 73 3.67 -7.70 -23.10
CA SER A 73 2.85 -6.64 -22.50
C SER A 73 3.39 -5.22 -22.70
N PHE A 74 4.46 -5.00 -23.48
CA PHE A 74 5.09 -3.69 -23.66
C PHE A 74 4.14 -2.61 -24.22
N CYS A 75 3.08 -3.00 -24.94
CA CYS A 75 2.04 -2.09 -25.43
C CYS A 75 1.00 -1.70 -24.36
N CYS A 76 1.03 -2.31 -23.17
CA CYS A 76 0.11 -2.03 -22.06
C CYS A 76 0.77 -1.06 -21.08
N ASN A 77 0.87 0.20 -21.49
CA ASN A 77 1.61 1.26 -20.82
C ASN A 77 0.76 2.50 -20.56
N GLY A 78 -0.56 2.32 -20.44
CA GLY A 78 -1.52 3.38 -20.21
C GLY A 78 -1.65 3.83 -18.76
N LEU A 79 -2.04 5.11 -18.59
CA LEU A 79 -2.56 5.63 -17.32
C LEU A 79 -3.97 5.08 -17.04
N VAL A 80 -4.65 4.64 -18.10
CA VAL A 80 -5.94 3.96 -18.05
C VAL A 80 -5.88 2.65 -18.84
N ASN A 81 -6.73 1.68 -18.48
CA ASN A 81 -6.83 0.45 -19.24
C ASN A 81 -7.50 0.65 -20.61
N ALA A 82 -7.60 -0.39 -21.41
CA ALA A 82 -8.15 -0.33 -22.77
C ALA A 82 -9.62 0.10 -22.83
N VAL A 83 -10.40 -0.01 -21.76
CA VAL A 83 -11.78 0.52 -21.64
C VAL A 83 -11.87 1.85 -20.90
N ARG A 84 -10.74 2.50 -20.65
CA ARG A 84 -10.58 3.84 -20.01
C ARG A 84 -10.87 3.87 -18.52
N GLU A 85 -10.82 2.74 -17.83
CA GLU A 85 -10.82 2.73 -16.38
C GLU A 85 -9.43 3.10 -15.84
N PRO A 86 -9.34 3.92 -14.79
CA PRO A 86 -8.06 4.38 -14.26
C PRO A 86 -7.23 3.26 -13.64
N HIS A 87 -5.94 3.24 -13.96
CA HIS A 87 -4.96 2.53 -13.14
C HIS A 87 -4.62 3.32 -11.87
N PRO A 88 -4.16 2.69 -10.78
CA PRO A 88 -3.86 3.37 -9.52
C PRO A 88 -2.88 4.54 -9.64
N HIS A 89 -1.94 4.48 -10.58
CA HIS A 89 -0.97 5.56 -10.80
C HIS A 89 -1.58 6.82 -11.43
N LEU A 90 -2.78 6.76 -12.05
CA LEU A 90 -3.46 7.97 -12.53
C LEU A 90 -3.82 8.91 -11.38
N PHE A 91 -4.14 8.39 -10.19
CA PHE A 91 -4.40 9.24 -9.01
C PHE A 91 -3.15 10.00 -8.55
N ALA A 92 -1.96 9.41 -8.71
CA ALA A 92 -0.71 10.12 -8.47
C ALA A 92 -0.46 11.21 -9.51
N VAL A 93 -0.75 10.96 -10.78
CA VAL A 93 -0.70 11.99 -11.84
C VAL A 93 -1.65 13.14 -11.51
N LYS A 94 -2.92 12.84 -11.17
CA LYS A 94 -3.90 13.85 -10.73
C LYS A 94 -3.34 14.71 -9.59
N LYS A 95 -2.73 14.09 -8.58
CA LYS A 95 -2.15 14.80 -7.43
C LYS A 95 -0.98 15.69 -7.82
N VAL A 96 -0.08 15.19 -8.64
CA VAL A 96 1.13 15.93 -9.04
C VAL A 96 0.78 17.07 -10.00
N TYR A 97 -0.15 16.85 -10.93
CA TYR A 97 -0.57 17.80 -11.96
C TYR A 97 -1.59 18.84 -11.50
N GLN A 98 -2.04 18.80 -10.24
CA GLN A 98 -2.98 19.81 -9.76
C GLN A 98 -2.42 21.22 -9.86
N TYR A 99 -3.23 22.17 -10.33
CA TYR A 99 -2.84 23.58 -10.52
C TYR A 99 -3.01 24.45 -9.27
N ILE A 100 -3.63 23.93 -8.21
CA ILE A 100 -3.77 24.63 -6.94
C ILE A 100 -2.93 23.86 -5.93
N LYS A 101 -1.90 24.52 -5.37
CA LYS A 101 -0.97 23.90 -4.41
C LYS A 101 -0.90 24.71 -3.15
N SER A 102 -1.02 24.05 -2.01
CA SER A 102 -1.06 24.68 -0.70
C SER A 102 0.16 24.31 0.15
N ARG A 103 0.51 25.19 1.08
CA ARG A 103 1.49 24.93 2.15
C ARG A 103 0.94 25.44 3.45
N LEU A 104 1.00 24.66 4.50
CA LEU A 104 0.68 25.09 5.85
C LEU A 104 1.86 25.87 6.41
N ILE A 105 1.62 27.13 6.83
CA ILE A 105 2.68 28.04 7.34
C ILE A 105 2.49 28.37 8.83
N ASP A 106 1.29 28.18 9.38
CA ASP A 106 1.01 28.39 10.80
C ASP A 106 0.00 27.33 11.28
N ASN A 107 0.45 26.44 12.17
CA ASN A 107 -0.38 25.39 12.75
C ASN A 107 -1.38 25.92 13.77
N GLU A 108 -1.09 27.04 14.45
CA GLU A 108 -1.94 27.56 15.52
C GLU A 108 -3.20 28.24 14.96
N ASN A 109 -3.04 29.03 13.92
CA ASN A 109 -4.12 29.75 13.26
C ASN A 109 -4.60 29.03 11.99
N LEU A 110 -4.07 27.84 11.68
CA LEU A 110 -4.29 27.11 10.44
C LEU A 110 -4.17 28.03 9.20
N THR A 111 -3.06 28.74 9.12
CA THR A 111 -2.79 29.61 7.97
C THR A 111 -2.10 28.83 6.88
N VAL A 112 -2.64 28.90 5.69
CA VAL A 112 -2.09 28.24 4.49
C VAL A 112 -1.75 29.26 3.43
N THR A 113 -0.62 29.08 2.73
CA THR A 113 -0.38 29.74 1.45
C THR A 113 -0.91 28.88 0.34
N VAL A 114 -1.56 29.50 -0.63
CA VAL A 114 -2.13 28.83 -1.82
C VAL A 114 -1.55 29.47 -3.06
N LYS A 115 -0.83 28.68 -3.86
CA LYS A 115 -0.29 29.07 -5.17
C LYS A 115 -1.27 28.66 -6.25
N ASN A 116 -1.64 29.63 -7.09
CA ASN A 116 -2.41 29.42 -8.32
C ASN A 116 -1.43 29.19 -9.49
N TRP A 117 -1.39 27.96 -10.00
CA TRP A 117 -0.60 27.58 -11.17
C TRP A 117 -1.37 27.64 -12.50
N TYR A 118 -2.67 28.01 -12.46
CA TYR A 118 -3.41 28.24 -13.71
C TYR A 118 -2.84 29.42 -14.47
N ASP A 119 -2.89 29.36 -15.81
CA ASP A 119 -2.46 30.45 -16.69
C ASP A 119 -3.57 31.50 -16.93
N PHE A 120 -4.84 31.07 -16.87
CA PHE A 120 -5.98 31.93 -17.29
C PHE A 120 -7.14 31.93 -16.27
N THR A 121 -7.05 31.17 -15.19
CA THR A 121 -8.17 30.96 -14.27
C THR A 121 -7.87 31.52 -12.90
N ASP A 122 -8.72 32.43 -12.41
CA ASP A 122 -8.66 32.97 -11.04
C ASP A 122 -9.31 31.98 -10.05
N LEU A 123 -8.74 31.85 -8.84
CA LEU A 123 -9.25 30.92 -7.82
C LEU A 123 -10.61 31.30 -7.25
N LYS A 124 -11.12 32.52 -7.48
CA LYS A 124 -12.53 32.88 -7.15
C LYS A 124 -13.58 32.00 -7.84
N ASN A 125 -13.18 31.25 -8.88
CA ASN A 125 -14.03 30.30 -9.59
C ASN A 125 -14.15 28.94 -8.88
N TYR A 126 -13.43 28.78 -7.77
CA TYR A 126 -13.41 27.56 -6.97
C TYR A 126 -13.74 27.85 -5.51
N THR A 127 -14.27 26.86 -4.82
CA THR A 127 -14.45 26.86 -3.38
C THR A 127 -13.41 25.96 -2.73
N LEU A 128 -12.70 26.48 -1.74
CA LEU A 128 -11.91 25.70 -0.81
C LEU A 128 -12.80 25.16 0.28
N HIS A 129 -13.00 23.86 0.34
CA HIS A 129 -13.54 23.14 1.48
C HIS A 129 -12.37 22.68 2.37
N TRP A 130 -12.47 22.93 3.66
CA TRP A 130 -11.45 22.46 4.59
C TRP A 130 -12.08 21.77 5.80
N ASN A 131 -11.39 20.79 6.34
CA ASN A 131 -11.73 20.18 7.60
C ASN A 131 -10.49 19.72 8.36
N VAL A 132 -10.64 19.58 9.68
CA VAL A 132 -9.66 18.94 10.55
C VAL A 132 -10.25 17.62 11.01
N THR A 133 -9.58 16.52 10.67
CA THR A 133 -9.97 15.16 11.05
C THR A 133 -9.04 14.60 12.12
N ALA A 134 -9.59 13.85 13.06
CA ALA A 134 -8.83 13.08 14.05
C ALA A 134 -8.55 11.65 13.57
N ASP A 135 -7.64 10.96 14.26
CA ASP A 135 -7.28 9.55 14.01
C ASP A 135 -8.42 8.54 14.19
N ASN A 136 -9.50 8.94 14.84
CA ASN A 136 -10.75 8.17 14.97
C ASN A 136 -11.78 8.49 13.88
N GLY A 137 -11.44 9.33 12.88
CA GLY A 137 -12.31 9.76 11.79
C GLY A 137 -13.24 10.92 12.12
N ASN A 138 -13.29 11.40 13.37
CA ASN A 138 -14.15 12.52 13.75
C ASN A 138 -13.66 13.81 13.10
N ILE A 139 -14.61 14.61 12.60
CA ILE A 139 -14.35 15.97 12.13
C ILE A 139 -14.37 16.91 13.36
N LEU A 140 -13.25 17.56 13.61
CA LEU A 140 -13.08 18.48 14.75
C LEU A 140 -13.46 19.92 14.40
N ALA A 141 -13.28 20.31 13.14
CA ALA A 141 -13.67 21.60 12.58
C ALA A 141 -13.77 21.48 11.07
N GLN A 142 -14.55 22.36 10.44
CA GLN A 142 -14.68 22.45 9.00
C GLN A 142 -15.18 23.84 8.58
N GLY A 143 -14.98 24.17 7.30
CA GLY A 143 -15.48 25.41 6.73
C GLY A 143 -15.23 25.48 5.23
N GLU A 144 -15.65 26.61 4.65
CA GLU A 144 -15.51 26.90 3.24
C GLU A 144 -14.94 28.31 3.05
N VAL A 145 -14.15 28.52 2.02
CA VAL A 145 -13.57 29.81 1.66
C VAL A 145 -13.61 29.98 0.14
N ILE A 146 -14.08 31.13 -0.31
CA ILE A 146 -13.89 31.60 -1.70
C ILE A 146 -12.92 32.78 -1.62
N THR A 147 -11.84 32.72 -2.38
CA THR A 147 -10.85 33.78 -2.41
C THR A 147 -10.42 34.07 -3.84
N ALA A 148 -10.12 35.33 -4.15
CA ALA A 148 -9.50 35.69 -5.39
C ALA A 148 -7.98 35.44 -5.31
N CYS A 149 -7.45 34.80 -6.31
CA CYS A 149 -6.02 34.65 -6.53
C CYS A 149 -5.79 34.57 -8.04
N ALA A 150 -5.21 35.61 -8.62
CA ALA A 150 -4.96 35.66 -10.05
C ALA A 150 -3.98 34.57 -10.50
N PRO A 151 -3.93 34.25 -11.81
CA PRO A 151 -2.96 33.33 -12.36
C PRO A 151 -1.52 33.64 -11.90
N HIS A 152 -0.78 32.59 -11.52
CA HIS A 152 0.60 32.65 -11.03
C HIS A 152 0.82 33.40 -9.70
N GLU A 153 -0.23 33.93 -9.09
CA GLU A 153 -0.15 34.60 -7.80
C GLU A 153 -0.21 33.61 -6.61
N THR A 154 0.08 34.11 -5.43
CA THR A 154 -0.03 33.36 -4.18
C THR A 154 -0.85 34.18 -3.18
N VAL A 155 -1.75 33.53 -2.48
CA VAL A 155 -2.57 34.15 -1.43
C VAL A 155 -2.40 33.39 -0.10
N GLU A 156 -2.50 34.14 1.00
CA GLU A 156 -2.57 33.56 2.35
C GLU A 156 -4.04 33.48 2.79
N ILE A 157 -4.43 32.33 3.34
CA ILE A 157 -5.78 32.06 3.87
C ILE A 157 -5.64 31.63 5.32
N VAL A 158 -6.30 32.36 6.23
CA VAL A 158 -6.40 32.01 7.64
C VAL A 158 -7.71 31.24 7.84
N LEU A 159 -7.63 29.97 8.21
CA LEU A 159 -8.80 29.11 8.40
C LEU A 159 -9.34 29.19 9.83
N GLY A 160 -8.50 29.63 10.81
CA GLY A 160 -8.87 29.83 12.20
C GLY A 160 -8.21 28.83 13.15
N LYS A 161 -8.54 28.97 14.44
CA LYS A 161 -7.96 28.10 15.48
C LYS A 161 -8.84 26.89 15.73
N VAL A 162 -8.21 25.73 15.85
CA VAL A 162 -8.89 24.48 16.21
C VAL A 162 -8.31 23.94 17.52
N LYS A 163 -9.17 23.68 18.48
CA LYS A 163 -8.79 23.05 19.74
C LYS A 163 -8.81 21.54 19.56
N LEU A 164 -7.63 20.91 19.62
CA LEU A 164 -7.52 19.46 19.56
C LEU A 164 -7.87 18.84 20.93
N PRO A 165 -8.79 17.86 21.00
CA PRO A 165 -9.07 17.10 22.22
C PRO A 165 -7.83 16.33 22.72
N ARG A 166 -7.71 16.14 24.05
CA ARG A 166 -6.55 15.48 24.66
C ARG A 166 -6.40 14.01 24.32
N ASP A 167 -7.47 13.34 23.95
CA ASP A 167 -7.54 11.93 23.58
C ASP A 167 -7.19 11.70 22.12
N VAL A 168 -7.19 12.74 21.28
CA VAL A 168 -6.76 12.69 19.88
C VAL A 168 -5.25 12.48 19.81
N LYS A 169 -4.83 11.49 19.06
CA LYS A 169 -3.42 11.12 18.89
C LYS A 169 -2.81 11.70 17.62
N GLU A 170 -3.58 11.76 16.56
CA GLU A 170 -3.21 12.36 15.29
C GLU A 170 -4.36 13.22 14.78
N ALA A 171 -4.02 14.35 14.17
CA ALA A 171 -4.96 15.26 13.55
C ALA A 171 -4.42 15.75 12.22
N TYR A 172 -5.31 15.90 11.24
CA TYR A 172 -4.98 16.26 9.87
C TYR A 172 -5.86 17.41 9.39
N LEU A 173 -5.23 18.45 8.83
CA LEU A 173 -5.92 19.46 8.04
C LEU A 173 -6.05 18.96 6.62
N ASN A 174 -7.25 18.82 6.13
CA ASN A 174 -7.57 18.46 4.76
C ASN A 174 -8.08 19.70 4.01
N LEU A 175 -7.56 19.94 2.84
CA LEU A 175 -8.00 20.95 1.89
C LEU A 175 -8.52 20.27 0.63
N SER A 176 -9.64 20.74 0.10
CA SER A 176 -10.26 20.21 -1.12
C SER A 176 -10.85 21.37 -1.92
N TRP A 177 -10.51 21.47 -3.18
CA TRP A 177 -10.96 22.52 -4.08
C TRP A 177 -11.95 21.97 -5.08
N THR A 178 -13.11 22.60 -5.20
CA THR A 178 -14.15 22.21 -6.17
C THR A 178 -14.60 23.41 -7.00
N PRO A 179 -15.01 23.24 -8.27
CA PRO A 179 -15.48 24.35 -9.10
C PRO A 179 -16.83 24.87 -8.61
N ASN A 180 -17.02 26.20 -8.69
CA ASN A 180 -18.29 26.83 -8.31
C ASN A 180 -19.40 26.60 -9.34
N GLN A 181 -19.02 26.26 -10.57
CA GLN A 181 -19.95 26.01 -11.67
C GLN A 181 -19.55 24.72 -12.39
N ALA A 182 -20.55 23.92 -12.76
CA ALA A 182 -20.35 22.75 -13.59
C ALA A 182 -19.92 23.16 -14.99
N SER A 183 -19.11 22.31 -15.62
CA SER A 183 -18.71 22.41 -17.03
C SER A 183 -19.10 21.15 -17.78
N ALA A 184 -18.78 21.07 -19.07
CA ALA A 184 -18.98 19.87 -19.88
C ALA A 184 -18.19 18.64 -19.37
N PHE A 185 -17.16 18.87 -18.55
CA PHE A 185 -16.22 17.83 -18.11
C PHE A 185 -16.12 17.66 -16.58
N MET A 186 -16.69 18.58 -15.80
CA MET A 186 -16.59 18.58 -14.33
C MET A 186 -17.89 19.04 -13.69
N ASP A 187 -18.37 18.30 -12.72
CA ASP A 187 -19.46 18.71 -11.82
C ASP A 187 -18.92 19.63 -10.72
N THR A 188 -19.82 20.32 -10.03
CA THR A 188 -19.47 21.23 -8.92
C THR A 188 -18.86 20.53 -7.71
N ASN A 189 -19.04 19.22 -7.57
CA ASN A 189 -18.45 18.40 -6.52
C ASN A 189 -17.13 17.73 -6.93
N TYR A 190 -16.62 17.96 -8.15
CA TYR A 190 -15.37 17.37 -8.61
C TYR A 190 -14.17 18.01 -7.90
N GLU A 191 -13.40 17.21 -7.14
CA GLU A 191 -12.17 17.67 -6.47
C GLU A 191 -11.05 17.88 -7.51
N VAL A 192 -10.79 19.15 -7.85
CA VAL A 192 -9.73 19.52 -8.81
C VAL A 192 -8.33 19.52 -8.19
N ALA A 193 -8.25 19.78 -6.89
CA ALA A 193 -7.01 19.76 -6.13
C ALA A 193 -7.27 19.46 -4.66
N TYR A 194 -6.31 18.86 -3.99
CA TYR A 194 -6.37 18.60 -2.56
C TYR A 194 -4.99 18.60 -1.93
N ASP A 195 -4.93 18.96 -0.66
CA ASP A 195 -3.75 18.84 0.18
C ASP A 195 -4.13 18.32 1.56
N GLN A 196 -3.20 17.67 2.23
CA GLN A 196 -3.36 17.23 3.61
C GLN A 196 -2.11 17.56 4.41
N PHE A 197 -2.29 18.14 5.59
CA PHE A 197 -1.20 18.50 6.49
C PHE A 197 -1.40 17.84 7.85
N VAL A 198 -0.30 17.37 8.42
CA VAL A 198 -0.29 16.81 9.77
C VAL A 198 -0.25 17.97 10.79
N LEU A 199 -1.30 18.09 11.60
CA LEU A 199 -1.36 19.08 12.70
C LEU A 199 -0.84 18.51 14.00
N LEU A 200 -1.12 17.24 14.25
CA LEU A 200 -0.65 16.49 15.42
C LEU A 200 -0.26 15.09 14.95
N ALA A 201 0.95 14.69 15.29
CA ALA A 201 1.44 13.32 15.11
C ALA A 201 1.92 12.76 16.44
N ASN A 202 1.38 11.64 16.85
CA ASN A 202 1.92 10.89 17.99
C ASN A 202 2.85 9.81 17.45
N SER A 203 4.07 9.77 17.97
CA SER A 203 5.10 8.80 17.55
C SER A 203 4.81 7.37 17.97
N LYS A 204 3.79 7.12 18.80
CA LYS A 204 3.43 5.78 19.29
C LYS A 204 1.93 5.58 19.22
N TYR A 205 1.51 4.72 18.31
CA TYR A 205 0.14 4.24 18.26
C TYR A 205 -0.01 3.04 19.19
N GLU A 206 -0.59 3.24 20.37
CA GLU A 206 -0.95 2.16 21.28
C GLU A 206 -2.45 1.87 21.12
N ALA A 207 -2.79 0.69 20.62
CA ALA A 207 -4.18 0.27 20.66
C ALA A 207 -4.57 -0.09 22.10
N LYS A 208 -5.55 0.62 22.61
CA LYS A 208 -6.29 0.12 23.76
C LYS A 208 -7.26 -0.95 23.25
N ILE A 209 -6.88 -2.21 23.40
CA ILE A 209 -7.75 -3.35 23.13
C ILE A 209 -8.36 -3.79 24.44
N ASP A 210 -9.65 -3.60 24.59
CA ASP A 210 -10.39 -4.03 25.79
C ASP A 210 -10.91 -5.46 25.59
N LEU A 211 -10.00 -6.41 25.66
CA LEU A 211 -10.33 -7.84 25.68
C LEU A 211 -10.34 -8.36 27.11
N PRO A 212 -11.29 -9.24 27.46
CA PRO A 212 -11.31 -9.88 28.76
C PRO A 212 -10.08 -10.78 28.94
N SER A 213 -9.41 -10.64 30.08
CA SER A 213 -8.26 -11.50 30.42
C SER A 213 -8.68 -12.95 30.57
N GLY A 214 -7.86 -13.87 30.05
CA GLY A 214 -7.91 -15.29 30.34
C GLY A 214 -7.19 -15.64 31.64
N THR A 215 -7.11 -16.94 31.93
CA THR A 215 -6.32 -17.50 33.01
C THR A 215 -4.82 -17.20 32.83
N LYS A 216 -3.99 -17.63 33.77
CA LYS A 216 -2.54 -17.55 33.63
C LYS A 216 -2.11 -18.39 32.42
N LEU A 217 -1.17 -17.85 31.64
CA LEU A 217 -0.57 -18.56 30.50
C LEU A 217 0.24 -19.76 31.03
N GLU A 218 0.03 -20.90 30.41
CA GLU A 218 0.78 -22.14 30.57
C GLU A 218 1.57 -22.45 29.31
N ARG A 219 2.51 -23.36 29.40
CA ARG A 219 3.33 -23.80 28.27
C ARG A 219 3.39 -25.32 28.22
N ASP A 220 3.15 -25.85 27.02
CA ASP A 220 3.47 -27.23 26.68
C ASP A 220 4.32 -27.25 25.40
N GLY A 221 5.55 -27.76 25.52
CA GLY A 221 6.52 -27.76 24.43
C GLY A 221 6.73 -26.37 23.85
N TYR A 222 6.32 -26.17 22.60
CA TYR A 222 6.41 -24.91 21.81
C TYR A 222 5.07 -24.20 21.70
N THR A 223 4.10 -24.52 22.52
CA THR A 223 2.77 -23.91 22.60
C THR A 223 2.60 -23.14 23.90
N TRP A 224 2.23 -21.85 23.78
CA TRP A 224 1.70 -21.07 24.92
C TRP A 224 0.20 -21.01 24.82
N PHE A 225 -0.51 -21.26 25.96
CA PHE A 225 -1.97 -21.29 25.97
C PHE A 225 -2.57 -20.86 27.30
N ASN A 226 -3.86 -20.53 27.27
CA ASN A 226 -4.75 -20.43 28.43
C ASN A 226 -6.18 -20.82 28.00
N ASP A 227 -7.19 -20.50 28.82
CA ASP A 227 -8.60 -20.80 28.53
C ASP A 227 -9.17 -20.06 27.29
N LYS A 228 -8.46 -19.10 26.72
CA LYS A 228 -8.94 -18.27 25.59
C LYS A 228 -8.07 -18.35 24.35
N VAL A 229 -6.78 -18.46 24.53
CA VAL A 229 -5.82 -18.34 23.44
C VAL A 229 -4.78 -19.43 23.47
N SER A 230 -4.33 -19.88 22.30
CA SER A 230 -3.11 -20.67 22.15
C SER A 230 -2.31 -20.19 20.96
N ALA A 231 -0.98 -20.24 21.08
CA ALA A 231 -0.03 -19.89 20.01
C ALA A 231 1.11 -20.92 19.99
N THR A 232 1.36 -21.49 18.82
CA THR A 232 2.37 -22.54 18.63
C THR A 232 3.42 -22.07 17.64
N VAL A 233 4.70 -22.24 18.00
CA VAL A 233 5.86 -21.95 17.14
C VAL A 233 6.48 -23.26 16.69
N SER A 234 6.86 -23.35 15.41
CA SER A 234 7.57 -24.51 14.86
C SER A 234 8.99 -24.60 15.44
N PRO A 235 9.40 -25.76 16.01
CA PRO A 235 10.76 -25.96 16.46
C PRO A 235 11.78 -26.08 15.31
N GLU A 236 11.32 -26.31 14.07
CA GLU A 236 12.17 -26.53 12.90
C GLU A 236 12.40 -25.20 12.14
N THR A 237 11.31 -24.44 11.90
CA THR A 237 11.35 -23.22 11.12
C THR A 237 11.32 -21.94 11.94
N GLY A 238 10.90 -22.01 13.21
CA GLY A 238 10.72 -20.86 14.08
C GLY A 238 9.49 -20.01 13.74
N ALA A 239 8.71 -20.39 12.75
CA ALA A 239 7.49 -19.70 12.35
C ALA A 239 6.34 -19.94 13.34
N LEU A 240 5.45 -18.96 13.48
CA LEU A 240 4.17 -19.16 14.19
C LEU A 240 3.26 -19.98 13.29
N ILE A 241 2.97 -21.23 13.68
CA ILE A 241 2.22 -22.20 12.86
C ILE A 241 0.75 -22.34 13.27
N SER A 242 0.37 -21.84 14.43
CA SER A 242 -1.01 -21.84 14.89
C SER A 242 -1.24 -20.68 15.85
N TYR A 243 -2.37 -20.02 15.69
CA TYR A 243 -2.90 -19.03 16.62
C TYR A 243 -4.41 -19.24 16.76
N LYS A 244 -4.83 -19.75 17.92
CA LYS A 244 -6.24 -19.98 18.21
C LYS A 244 -6.76 -18.98 19.23
N TYR A 245 -7.95 -18.46 18.99
CA TYR A 245 -8.70 -17.69 19.96
C TYR A 245 -10.06 -18.32 20.17
N ARG A 246 -10.38 -18.67 21.43
CA ARG A 246 -11.60 -19.42 21.81
C ARG A 246 -11.80 -20.72 21.02
N GLY A 247 -10.69 -21.42 20.73
CA GLY A 247 -10.68 -22.67 20.00
C GLY A 247 -10.72 -22.56 18.47
N GLU A 248 -10.97 -21.37 17.91
CA GLU A 248 -10.98 -21.12 16.47
C GLU A 248 -9.56 -20.83 15.96
N GLU A 249 -9.12 -21.55 14.92
CA GLU A 249 -7.83 -21.33 14.27
C GLU A 249 -7.93 -20.13 13.30
N TRP A 250 -6.97 -19.23 13.40
CA TRP A 250 -6.94 -17.99 12.60
C TRP A 250 -5.90 -18.01 11.48
N LEU A 251 -5.01 -18.99 11.47
CA LEU A 251 -3.99 -19.15 10.45
C LEU A 251 -4.31 -20.36 9.58
N SER A 252 -4.37 -20.19 8.26
CA SER A 252 -4.37 -21.32 7.31
C SER A 252 -2.95 -21.68 6.84
N GLN A 253 -2.00 -20.75 7.00
CA GLN A 253 -0.57 -20.95 6.74
C GLN A 253 0.26 -20.24 7.82
N PRO A 254 1.50 -20.67 8.08
CA PRO A 254 2.39 -20.05 9.06
C PRO A 254 2.63 -18.57 8.82
N VAL A 255 2.99 -17.85 9.90
CA VAL A 255 3.55 -16.50 9.79
C VAL A 255 5.04 -16.65 9.49
N GLU A 256 5.46 -16.20 8.31
CA GLU A 256 6.81 -16.34 7.79
C GLU A 256 7.46 -15.01 7.44
N LEU A 257 8.79 -14.99 7.44
CA LEU A 257 9.56 -13.87 6.91
C LEU A 257 9.29 -13.71 5.41
N SER A 258 9.04 -12.49 4.97
CA SER A 258 8.81 -12.15 3.57
C SER A 258 9.86 -11.15 3.11
N LEU A 259 10.72 -11.57 2.18
CA LEU A 259 11.83 -10.79 1.61
C LEU A 259 11.65 -10.49 0.13
N TYR A 260 10.53 -10.94 -0.45
CA TYR A 260 10.25 -10.85 -1.87
C TYR A 260 8.81 -10.40 -2.14
N ARG A 261 8.58 -9.81 -3.29
CA ARG A 261 7.25 -9.51 -3.84
C ARG A 261 7.21 -9.87 -5.32
N PRO A 262 6.05 -10.14 -5.91
CA PRO A 262 5.94 -10.32 -7.36
C PRO A 262 6.60 -9.16 -8.10
N LEU A 263 7.39 -9.47 -9.12
CA LEU A 263 8.11 -8.45 -9.89
C LEU A 263 7.13 -7.58 -10.66
N THR A 264 7.34 -6.26 -10.62
CA THR A 264 6.70 -5.35 -11.55
C THR A 264 7.34 -5.49 -12.94
N GLU A 265 6.70 -4.97 -13.98
CA GLU A 265 7.26 -4.96 -15.32
C GLU A 265 8.64 -4.27 -15.36
N ASN A 266 8.81 -3.19 -14.58
CA ASN A 266 10.08 -2.49 -14.45
C ASN A 266 11.15 -3.34 -13.74
N ASP A 267 10.77 -4.13 -12.73
CA ASP A 267 11.71 -4.98 -12.00
C ASP A 267 12.27 -6.12 -12.86
N LYS A 268 11.48 -6.68 -13.79
CA LYS A 268 11.85 -7.88 -14.57
C LYS A 268 13.16 -7.73 -15.34
N LYS A 269 13.47 -6.52 -15.81
CA LYS A 269 14.68 -6.21 -16.58
C LYS A 269 15.69 -5.37 -15.80
N ASP A 270 15.37 -4.99 -14.55
CA ASP A 270 16.24 -4.18 -13.72
C ASP A 270 17.43 -5.01 -13.18
N LYS A 271 18.62 -4.65 -13.65
CA LYS A 271 19.88 -5.28 -13.23
C LYS A 271 20.28 -4.96 -11.78
N HIS A 272 19.71 -3.92 -11.19
CA HIS A 272 19.99 -3.47 -9.83
C HIS A 272 18.85 -3.85 -8.85
N GLY A 273 17.74 -4.34 -9.34
CA GLY A 273 16.55 -4.75 -8.60
C GLY A 273 16.18 -6.20 -8.83
N GLY A 274 15.12 -6.44 -9.60
CA GLY A 274 14.49 -7.75 -9.74
C GLY A 274 15.43 -8.90 -10.15
N MET A 275 16.37 -8.64 -11.05
CA MET A 275 17.36 -9.63 -11.44
C MET A 275 18.32 -10.02 -10.29
N LEU A 276 18.69 -9.06 -9.42
CA LEU A 276 19.52 -9.35 -8.25
C LEU A 276 18.73 -10.12 -7.19
N TRP A 277 17.47 -9.80 -6.99
CA TRP A 277 16.61 -10.50 -6.03
C TRP A 277 16.43 -11.97 -6.40
N LYS A 278 16.14 -12.25 -7.67
CA LYS A 278 16.06 -13.61 -8.21
C LYS A 278 17.42 -14.34 -8.12
N LYS A 279 18.52 -13.66 -8.43
CA LYS A 279 19.87 -14.24 -8.31
C LYS A 279 20.22 -14.61 -6.88
N ALA A 280 19.80 -13.80 -5.90
CA ALA A 280 19.98 -14.09 -4.47
C ALA A 280 19.03 -15.19 -3.98
N GLY A 281 17.95 -15.51 -4.74
CA GLY A 281 16.96 -16.52 -4.40
C GLY A 281 15.96 -16.06 -3.35
N LEU A 282 15.66 -14.74 -3.31
CA LEU A 282 14.73 -14.17 -2.34
C LEU A 282 13.27 -14.60 -2.55
N ASP A 283 12.94 -15.08 -3.75
CA ASP A 283 11.60 -15.57 -4.14
C ASP A 283 11.25 -16.94 -3.53
N LYS A 284 12.24 -17.67 -3.05
CA LYS A 284 12.07 -19.01 -2.45
C LYS A 284 13.00 -19.16 -1.27
N ILE A 285 12.64 -18.54 -0.17
CA ILE A 285 13.40 -18.66 1.09
C ILE A 285 12.80 -19.74 1.99
N SER A 286 13.64 -20.30 2.85
CA SER A 286 13.25 -21.15 3.96
C SER A 286 13.97 -20.70 5.24
N GLN A 287 13.46 -21.10 6.38
CA GLN A 287 14.02 -20.77 7.68
C GLN A 287 14.41 -22.07 8.40
N LYS A 288 15.55 -22.08 9.06
CA LYS A 288 16.02 -23.19 9.90
C LYS A 288 16.41 -22.65 11.25
N VAL A 289 15.78 -23.18 12.31
CA VAL A 289 16.08 -22.78 13.68
C VAL A 289 17.51 -23.09 14.04
N THR A 290 18.23 -22.09 14.53
CA THR A 290 19.57 -22.20 15.13
C THR A 290 19.51 -22.15 16.66
N SER A 291 18.50 -21.43 17.20
CA SER A 291 18.24 -21.34 18.65
C SER A 291 16.76 -21.07 18.90
N ILE A 292 16.17 -21.75 19.90
CA ILE A 292 14.85 -21.43 20.40
C ILE A 292 14.88 -21.44 21.93
N LYS A 293 14.54 -20.29 22.52
CA LYS A 293 14.56 -20.09 23.97
C LYS A 293 13.19 -19.66 24.45
N PRO A 294 12.56 -20.46 25.34
CA PRO A 294 11.31 -20.04 25.95
C PRO A 294 11.55 -18.90 26.96
N SER A 295 10.59 -17.96 27.02
CA SER A 295 10.49 -16.94 28.04
C SER A 295 9.24 -17.15 28.90
N LYS A 296 8.94 -16.24 29.80
CA LYS A 296 7.77 -16.35 30.70
C LYS A 296 6.44 -16.50 29.95
N ASN A 297 6.31 -15.85 28.79
CA ASN A 297 5.07 -15.75 28.02
C ASN A 297 5.34 -15.71 26.50
N GLY A 298 6.40 -16.37 26.03
CA GLY A 298 6.73 -16.39 24.61
C GLY A 298 8.03 -17.13 24.30
N PHE A 299 8.57 -16.86 23.12
CA PHE A 299 9.80 -17.44 22.59
C PHE A 299 10.71 -16.38 21.99
N THR A 300 12.02 -16.57 22.13
CA THR A 300 13.02 -15.94 21.28
C THR A 300 13.58 -17.02 20.38
N VAL A 301 13.50 -16.80 19.07
CA VAL A 301 13.89 -17.76 18.04
C VAL A 301 14.89 -17.12 17.12
N ASP A 302 16.04 -17.73 16.96
CA ASP A 302 17.05 -17.34 15.96
C ASP A 302 17.05 -18.37 14.85
N VAL A 303 17.11 -17.90 13.61
CA VAL A 303 17.06 -18.74 12.41
C VAL A 303 18.16 -18.37 11.42
N SER A 304 18.66 -19.37 10.71
CA SER A 304 19.36 -19.20 9.44
C SER A 304 18.32 -19.08 8.34
N VAL A 305 18.44 -18.08 7.46
CA VAL A 305 17.56 -17.88 6.31
C VAL A 305 18.29 -18.39 5.07
N LEU A 306 17.68 -19.37 4.41
CA LEU A 306 18.26 -20.08 3.28
C LEU A 306 17.50 -19.75 1.99
N ASN A 307 18.18 -19.73 0.85
CA ASN A 307 17.55 -19.70 -0.46
C ASN A 307 17.22 -21.12 -0.97
N ALA A 308 16.59 -21.22 -2.14
CA ALA A 308 16.21 -22.51 -2.75
C ALA A 308 17.39 -23.46 -3.06
N LYS A 309 18.64 -23.02 -2.91
CA LYS A 309 19.86 -23.82 -3.09
C LYS A 309 20.52 -24.15 -1.76
N ASP A 310 19.80 -23.97 -0.65
CA ASP A 310 20.28 -24.16 0.72
C ASP A 310 21.50 -23.29 1.10
N ASN A 311 21.74 -22.20 0.38
CA ASN A 311 22.76 -21.22 0.78
C ASN A 311 22.15 -20.26 1.81
N GLU A 312 22.88 -20.02 2.89
CA GLU A 312 22.51 -18.99 3.85
C GLU A 312 22.64 -17.60 3.23
N ILE A 313 21.54 -16.85 3.25
CA ILE A 313 21.46 -15.48 2.73
C ILE A 313 21.34 -14.43 3.82
N GLY A 314 21.33 -14.86 5.08
CA GLY A 314 21.28 -14.03 6.27
C GLY A 314 20.70 -14.75 7.46
N THR A 315 20.56 -14.04 8.56
CA THR A 315 19.99 -14.55 9.81
C THR A 315 18.73 -13.76 10.20
N GLY A 316 17.79 -14.45 10.83
CA GLY A 316 16.56 -13.86 11.39
C GLY A 316 16.49 -14.06 12.90
N SER A 317 15.91 -13.09 13.60
CA SER A 317 15.54 -13.25 15.01
C SER A 317 14.09 -12.84 15.20
N PHE A 318 13.32 -13.68 15.90
CA PHE A 318 11.91 -13.49 16.21
C PHE A 318 11.70 -13.51 17.71
N VAL A 319 11.02 -12.51 18.24
CA VAL A 319 10.59 -12.49 19.64
C VAL A 319 9.07 -12.50 19.66
N TYR A 320 8.50 -13.64 20.02
CA TYR A 320 7.07 -13.82 20.22
C TYR A 320 6.72 -13.57 21.67
N THR A 321 5.68 -12.78 21.92
CA THR A 321 5.16 -12.56 23.27
C THR A 321 3.63 -12.58 23.23
N LEU A 322 3.03 -13.47 24.03
CA LEU A 322 1.59 -13.61 24.15
C LEU A 322 1.14 -13.09 25.51
N ASP A 323 0.09 -12.29 25.56
CA ASP A 323 -0.54 -11.89 26.82
C ASP A 323 -1.78 -12.73 27.15
N ARG A 324 -2.31 -12.57 28.36
CA ARG A 324 -3.48 -13.33 28.82
C ARG A 324 -4.79 -12.95 28.12
N LYS A 325 -4.81 -11.82 27.42
CA LYS A 325 -5.97 -11.35 26.64
C LYS A 325 -5.99 -11.93 25.22
N GLY A 326 -4.87 -12.51 24.77
CA GLY A 326 -4.68 -13.02 23.41
C GLY A 326 -3.93 -12.04 22.51
N MET A 327 -3.36 -10.95 23.05
CA MET A 327 -2.52 -10.09 22.24
C MET A 327 -1.16 -10.75 21.99
N LEU A 328 -0.86 -11.03 20.72
CA LEU A 328 0.40 -11.58 20.28
C LEU A 328 1.27 -10.45 19.71
N LYS A 329 2.45 -10.24 20.29
CA LYS A 329 3.47 -9.34 19.77
C LYS A 329 4.57 -10.15 19.09
N ILE A 330 4.92 -9.76 17.86
CA ILE A 330 6.02 -10.34 17.09
C ILE A 330 7.01 -9.22 16.78
N ASN A 331 8.23 -9.34 17.31
CA ASN A 331 9.34 -8.49 16.91
C ASN A 331 10.27 -9.30 16.03
N THR A 332 10.59 -8.80 14.84
CA THR A 332 11.43 -9.50 13.87
C THR A 332 12.57 -8.61 13.42
N VAL A 333 13.75 -9.20 13.34
CA VAL A 333 14.95 -8.59 12.76
C VAL A 333 15.51 -9.56 11.73
N PHE A 334 15.79 -9.06 10.55
CA PHE A 334 16.52 -9.79 9.51
C PHE A 334 17.86 -9.09 9.26
N THR A 335 18.95 -9.86 9.30
CA THR A 335 20.29 -9.39 9.00
C THR A 335 20.77 -10.11 7.73
N PRO A 336 20.81 -9.41 6.57
CA PRO A 336 21.23 -10.02 5.31
C PRO A 336 22.74 -10.28 5.28
N ASP A 337 23.14 -11.35 4.58
CA ASP A 337 24.50 -11.46 4.07
C ASP A 337 24.67 -10.50 2.87
N THR A 338 25.35 -9.40 3.09
CA THR A 338 25.53 -8.35 2.07
C THR A 338 26.45 -8.77 0.92
N ALA A 339 27.16 -9.90 1.03
CA ALA A 339 27.88 -10.48 -0.10
C ALA A 339 26.92 -11.07 -1.14
N ILE A 340 25.75 -11.59 -0.70
CA ILE A 340 24.74 -12.24 -1.53
C ILE A 340 23.56 -11.28 -1.81
N VAL A 341 23.00 -10.68 -0.76
CA VAL A 341 21.82 -9.83 -0.83
C VAL A 341 22.24 -8.37 -0.99
N LYS A 342 22.15 -7.84 -2.20
CA LYS A 342 22.57 -6.45 -2.53
C LYS A 342 21.47 -5.42 -2.30
N SER A 343 20.21 -5.83 -2.40
CA SER A 343 19.02 -5.00 -2.14
C SER A 343 17.85 -5.90 -1.77
N LEU A 344 16.84 -5.33 -1.11
CA LEU A 344 15.63 -6.03 -0.69
C LEU A 344 14.41 -5.27 -1.20
N PRO A 345 13.49 -5.94 -1.92
CA PRO A 345 12.24 -5.31 -2.35
C PRO A 345 11.23 -5.15 -1.21
N ARG A 346 11.35 -5.99 -0.18
CA ARG A 346 10.46 -6.03 0.98
C ARG A 346 11.18 -6.65 2.18
N VAL A 347 10.88 -6.17 3.36
CA VAL A 347 11.16 -6.84 4.63
C VAL A 347 9.90 -6.80 5.46
N GLY A 348 9.32 -7.96 5.74
CA GLY A 348 8.05 -8.04 6.45
C GLY A 348 7.70 -9.46 6.86
N LEU A 349 6.45 -9.63 7.28
CA LEU A 349 5.86 -10.93 7.58
C LEU A 349 4.71 -11.18 6.61
N THR A 350 4.56 -12.43 6.20
CA THR A 350 3.41 -12.91 5.44
C THR A 350 2.71 -14.02 6.22
N PHE A 351 1.39 -14.10 6.07
CA PHE A 351 0.57 -15.17 6.63
C PHE A 351 -0.71 -15.32 5.80
N ARG A 352 -1.40 -16.44 5.96
CA ARG A 352 -2.71 -16.64 5.34
C ARG A 352 -3.76 -16.93 6.40
N MET A 353 -4.96 -16.45 6.14
CA MET A 353 -6.15 -16.68 6.97
C MET A 353 -7.21 -17.40 6.13
N PRO A 354 -8.10 -18.19 6.75
CA PRO A 354 -9.31 -18.66 6.09
C PRO A 354 -10.12 -17.47 5.54
N VAL A 355 -10.69 -17.60 4.35
CA VAL A 355 -11.47 -16.53 3.69
C VAL A 355 -12.61 -16.03 4.57
N ALA A 356 -13.31 -16.94 5.24
CA ALA A 356 -14.39 -16.61 6.18
C ALA A 356 -13.94 -15.72 7.36
N ASN A 357 -12.64 -15.64 7.64
CA ASN A 357 -12.06 -14.83 8.70
C ASN A 357 -11.50 -13.48 8.20
N CYS A 358 -11.54 -13.22 6.88
CA CYS A 358 -11.03 -11.99 6.27
C CYS A 358 -11.90 -11.55 5.08
N CYS A 359 -13.13 -11.11 5.36
CA CYS A 359 -14.06 -10.59 4.35
C CYS A 359 -13.88 -9.09 4.15
N ASP A 360 -13.68 -8.36 5.25
CA ASP A 360 -13.56 -6.91 5.29
C ASP A 360 -12.19 -6.47 5.81
N VAL A 361 -11.72 -5.37 5.27
CA VAL A 361 -10.45 -4.74 5.61
C VAL A 361 -10.72 -3.28 5.97
N THR A 362 -10.52 -2.91 7.23
CA THR A 362 -10.60 -1.53 7.70
C THR A 362 -9.22 -1.08 8.19
N TYR A 363 -8.80 0.11 7.81
CA TYR A 363 -7.48 0.62 8.24
C TYR A 363 -7.44 2.13 8.40
N LEU A 364 -6.58 2.59 9.29
CA LEU A 364 -6.13 3.98 9.34
C LEU A 364 -4.78 4.05 8.64
N GLY A 365 -4.77 4.61 7.44
CA GLY A 365 -3.61 4.67 6.56
C GLY A 365 -3.80 5.62 5.40
N ARG A 366 -2.97 5.51 4.35
CA ARG A 366 -2.98 6.42 3.21
C ARG A 366 -3.77 5.86 2.04
N GLY A 367 -4.85 6.58 1.66
CA GLY A 367 -5.65 6.37 0.47
C GLY A 367 -6.54 5.14 0.48
N ASP A 368 -7.56 5.17 -0.32
CA ASP A 368 -8.44 4.05 -0.67
C ASP A 368 -7.92 3.27 -1.88
N PHE A 369 -6.89 3.78 -2.55
CA PHE A 369 -6.21 3.15 -3.67
C PHE A 369 -4.75 2.82 -3.32
N GLU A 370 -4.07 2.15 -4.23
CA GLU A 370 -2.70 1.69 -4.11
C GLU A 370 -1.71 2.86 -4.03
N ASN A 371 -0.88 2.84 -2.98
CA ASN A 371 0.19 3.81 -2.75
C ASN A 371 1.51 3.09 -2.44
N TYR A 372 2.61 3.70 -2.85
CA TYR A 372 3.99 3.27 -2.56
C TYR A 372 4.82 4.46 -2.08
N VAL A 373 5.98 4.21 -1.51
CA VAL A 373 6.87 5.28 -0.98
C VAL A 373 7.33 6.27 -2.04
N ASP A 374 7.43 5.83 -3.28
CA ASP A 374 7.79 6.62 -4.47
C ASP A 374 6.57 7.12 -5.27
N ARG A 375 5.35 6.73 -4.86
CA ARG A 375 4.08 7.11 -5.48
C ARG A 375 3.03 7.40 -4.43
N VAL A 376 3.15 8.57 -3.81
CA VAL A 376 2.31 9.01 -2.70
C VAL A 376 1.26 9.98 -3.20
N ALA A 377 -0.02 9.60 -3.13
CA ALA A 377 -1.11 10.46 -3.58
C ALA A 377 -2.31 10.51 -2.61
N GLY A 378 -2.64 9.43 -1.90
CA GLY A 378 -3.81 9.39 -1.01
C GLY A 378 -3.70 10.29 0.23
N LYS A 379 -4.84 10.63 0.83
CA LYS A 379 -4.94 11.26 2.16
C LYS A 379 -4.84 10.18 3.24
N ILE A 380 -4.33 10.50 4.42
CA ILE A 380 -4.42 9.62 5.59
C ILE A 380 -5.83 9.74 6.16
N GLY A 381 -6.47 8.59 6.36
CA GLY A 381 -7.84 8.50 6.86
C GLY A 381 -8.20 7.06 7.24
N ILE A 382 -9.43 6.86 7.70
CA ILE A 382 -10.00 5.54 7.90
C ILE A 382 -10.69 5.11 6.61
N TYR A 383 -10.31 3.93 6.12
CA TYR A 383 -10.84 3.35 4.89
C TYR A 383 -11.34 1.94 5.13
N GLU A 384 -12.41 1.58 4.42
CA GLU A 384 -13.00 0.25 4.41
C GLU A 384 -12.94 -0.32 3.00
N THR A 385 -12.56 -1.58 2.87
CA THR A 385 -12.38 -2.27 1.59
C THR A 385 -12.49 -3.79 1.80
N SER A 386 -12.22 -4.57 0.76
CA SER A 386 -12.11 -6.02 0.84
C SER A 386 -10.81 -6.50 0.17
N PRO A 387 -10.37 -7.75 0.41
CA PRO A 387 -9.19 -8.30 -0.26
C PRO A 387 -9.29 -8.25 -1.79
N PHE A 388 -10.47 -8.50 -2.35
CA PHE A 388 -10.70 -8.42 -3.79
C PHE A 388 -10.68 -6.99 -4.32
N ALA A 389 -11.23 -6.02 -3.60
CA ALA A 389 -11.20 -4.61 -4.00
C ALA A 389 -9.81 -3.99 -3.87
N MET A 390 -8.95 -4.55 -3.00
CA MET A 390 -7.55 -4.13 -2.90
C MET A 390 -6.69 -4.63 -4.07
N PHE A 391 -7.09 -5.72 -4.72
CA PHE A 391 -6.35 -6.30 -5.84
C PHE A 391 -6.65 -5.51 -7.11
N HIS A 392 -5.63 -4.86 -7.67
CA HIS A 392 -5.74 -4.23 -8.99
C HIS A 392 -5.28 -5.19 -10.08
N TYR A 393 -6.13 -5.36 -11.09
CA TYR A 393 -5.91 -6.28 -12.21
C TYR A 393 -5.05 -5.63 -13.29
N TYR A 394 -3.75 -5.49 -13.03
CA TYR A 394 -2.82 -5.11 -14.09
C TYR A 394 -2.83 -6.13 -15.22
N VAL A 395 -2.69 -5.69 -16.47
CA VAL A 395 -2.74 -6.59 -17.65
C VAL A 395 -1.76 -7.75 -17.49
N MET A 396 -0.52 -7.47 -17.14
CA MET A 396 0.44 -8.48 -16.69
C MET A 396 0.43 -8.54 -15.15
N PRO A 397 0.09 -9.70 -14.55
CA PRO A 397 0.09 -9.87 -13.09
C PRO A 397 1.43 -9.51 -12.46
N GLN A 398 1.37 -8.74 -11.38
CA GLN A 398 2.54 -8.19 -10.72
C GLN A 398 2.18 -7.71 -9.30
N SER A 399 3.14 -7.18 -8.55
CA SER A 399 2.90 -6.60 -7.24
C SER A 399 1.79 -5.55 -7.28
N THR A 400 0.84 -5.62 -6.36
CA THR A 400 -0.38 -4.80 -6.34
C THR A 400 -0.91 -4.62 -4.92
N GLY A 401 -1.88 -3.71 -4.73
CA GLY A 401 -2.71 -3.59 -3.53
C GLY A 401 -2.02 -2.96 -2.32
N ASN A 402 -0.80 -2.45 -2.44
CA ASN A 402 -0.07 -1.90 -1.31
C ASN A 402 -0.74 -0.64 -0.73
N ARG A 403 -0.76 -0.53 0.60
CA ARG A 403 -1.15 0.67 1.37
C ARG A 403 0.01 1.06 2.26
N ILE A 404 0.28 2.35 2.35
CA ILE A 404 1.39 2.90 3.17
C ILE A 404 0.87 3.75 4.32
N ASP A 405 1.76 4.19 5.19
CA ASP A 405 1.44 5.05 6.32
C ASP A 405 0.32 4.49 7.21
N THR A 406 0.24 3.16 7.34
CA THR A 406 -0.81 2.50 8.11
C THR A 406 -0.47 2.49 9.59
N ARG A 407 -1.42 2.94 10.43
CA ARG A 407 -1.30 2.94 11.89
C ARG A 407 -1.87 1.69 12.49
N TRP A 408 -2.99 1.25 11.94
CA TRP A 408 -3.62 -0.01 12.29
C TRP A 408 -4.41 -0.57 11.10
N LEU A 409 -4.57 -1.86 11.11
CA LEU A 409 -5.30 -2.67 10.14
C LEU A 409 -6.21 -3.62 10.89
N ALA A 410 -7.49 -3.67 10.56
CA ALA A 410 -8.45 -4.65 11.04
C ALA A 410 -8.90 -5.54 9.88
N LEU A 411 -8.82 -6.85 10.10
CA LEU A 411 -9.31 -7.89 9.20
C LEU A 411 -10.51 -8.51 9.88
N THR A 412 -11.70 -8.42 9.28
CA THR A 412 -12.96 -8.87 9.90
C THR A 412 -13.60 -9.96 9.06
N GLY A 413 -13.98 -11.05 9.68
CA GLY A 413 -14.66 -12.17 9.05
C GLY A 413 -16.18 -12.07 9.09
N GLU A 414 -16.85 -13.04 8.44
CA GLU A 414 -18.33 -13.13 8.33
C GLU A 414 -19.07 -13.05 9.66
N LYS A 415 -18.46 -13.52 10.76
CA LYS A 415 -19.05 -13.50 12.10
C LYS A 415 -18.82 -12.20 12.87
N GLY A 416 -18.22 -11.19 12.24
CA GLY A 416 -17.87 -9.92 12.88
C GLY A 416 -16.71 -9.97 13.86
N SER A 417 -16.03 -11.11 13.99
CA SER A 417 -14.76 -11.25 14.72
C SER A 417 -13.59 -11.07 13.76
N GLY A 418 -12.42 -10.68 14.28
CA GLY A 418 -11.30 -10.39 13.42
C GLY A 418 -9.99 -10.13 14.15
N TRP A 419 -8.97 -9.84 13.38
CA TRP A 419 -7.66 -9.40 13.87
C TRP A 419 -7.51 -7.89 13.72
N LYS A 420 -6.93 -7.26 14.75
CA LYS A 420 -6.42 -5.91 14.65
C LYS A 420 -4.89 -5.94 14.74
N ILE A 421 -4.24 -5.54 13.66
CA ILE A 421 -2.79 -5.47 13.52
C ILE A 421 -2.34 -4.02 13.75
N ILE A 422 -1.31 -3.85 14.57
CA ILE A 422 -0.79 -2.55 14.97
C ILE A 422 0.72 -2.64 15.01
N SER A 423 1.40 -1.54 14.70
CA SER A 423 2.84 -1.43 14.82
C SER A 423 3.23 -0.18 15.62
N ASP A 424 4.40 -0.20 16.23
CA ASP A 424 4.98 0.96 16.93
C ASP A 424 5.28 2.13 15.98
N LYS A 425 5.37 1.86 14.67
CA LYS A 425 5.58 2.86 13.61
C LYS A 425 4.60 2.59 12.46
N PRO A 426 4.27 3.60 11.65
CA PRO A 426 3.50 3.37 10.44
C PRO A 426 4.14 2.29 9.58
N PHE A 427 3.32 1.41 9.03
CA PHE A 427 3.76 0.26 8.24
C PHE A 427 3.05 0.21 6.88
N GLN A 428 3.51 -0.68 6.03
CA GLN A 428 2.88 -0.97 4.74
C GLN A 428 2.21 -2.34 4.80
N PHE A 429 1.10 -2.51 4.09
CA PHE A 429 0.44 -3.80 3.98
C PHE A 429 -0.24 -3.97 2.62
N SER A 430 -0.50 -5.22 2.27
CA SER A 430 -1.47 -5.64 1.25
C SER A 430 -2.25 -6.83 1.79
N VAL A 431 -3.55 -6.89 1.50
CA VAL A 431 -4.42 -8.04 1.78
C VAL A 431 -5.02 -8.46 0.46
N LEU A 432 -4.63 -9.61 -0.05
CA LEU A 432 -4.93 -10.04 -1.41
C LEU A 432 -5.54 -11.43 -1.42
N PRO A 433 -6.43 -11.72 -2.40
CA PRO A 433 -7.03 -13.04 -2.55
C PRO A 433 -6.08 -14.09 -3.13
N TYR A 434 -4.92 -13.67 -3.65
CA TYR A 434 -3.94 -14.53 -4.31
C TYR A 434 -2.58 -14.43 -3.63
N SER A 435 -1.84 -15.53 -3.61
CA SER A 435 -0.46 -15.54 -3.13
C SER A 435 0.51 -14.87 -4.11
N ASP A 436 1.65 -14.39 -3.60
CA ASP A 436 2.72 -13.84 -4.43
C ASP A 436 3.18 -14.83 -5.51
N ILE A 437 3.21 -16.14 -5.20
CA ILE A 437 3.58 -17.20 -6.15
C ILE A 437 2.55 -17.31 -7.28
N ASN A 438 1.26 -17.26 -6.94
CA ASN A 438 0.18 -17.34 -7.95
C ASN A 438 0.19 -16.10 -8.85
N ILE A 439 0.38 -14.91 -8.25
CA ILE A 439 0.47 -13.65 -9.02
C ILE A 439 1.64 -13.70 -9.99
N GLU A 440 2.81 -14.19 -9.57
CA GLU A 440 4.00 -14.22 -10.42
C GLU A 440 3.95 -15.31 -11.50
N ALA A 441 3.24 -16.41 -11.25
CA ALA A 441 3.08 -17.50 -12.20
C ALA A 441 2.06 -17.18 -13.30
N ALA A 442 1.11 -16.28 -13.06
CA ALA A 442 0.07 -15.94 -14.01
C ALA A 442 0.61 -15.06 -15.14
N THR A 443 0.12 -15.32 -16.37
CA THR A 443 0.48 -14.55 -17.57
C THR A 443 -0.54 -13.47 -17.91
N HIS A 444 -1.80 -13.63 -17.47
CA HIS A 444 -2.89 -12.68 -17.69
C HIS A 444 -3.69 -12.47 -16.40
N CYS A 445 -4.30 -11.32 -16.26
CA CYS A 445 -4.90 -10.83 -15.01
C CYS A 445 -6.04 -11.65 -14.42
N LEU A 446 -6.73 -12.48 -15.20
CA LEU A 446 -7.84 -13.31 -14.71
C LEU A 446 -7.59 -14.82 -14.87
N LEU A 447 -6.44 -15.21 -15.39
CA LEU A 447 -6.04 -16.62 -15.51
C LEU A 447 -5.34 -17.14 -14.23
N TYR A 448 -5.67 -16.56 -13.06
CA TYR A 448 -5.27 -17.16 -11.79
C TYR A 448 -5.93 -18.53 -11.72
N THR A 449 -5.10 -19.56 -11.71
CA THR A 449 -5.53 -20.97 -11.84
C THR A 449 -6.62 -21.32 -10.81
N SER A 450 -7.50 -22.25 -11.21
CA SER A 450 -8.60 -22.82 -10.41
C SER A 450 -8.23 -23.19 -8.97
N ASP A 451 -6.98 -23.53 -8.71
CA ASP A 451 -6.48 -23.95 -7.40
C ASP A 451 -6.52 -22.82 -6.35
N ALA A 452 -6.33 -21.54 -6.75
CA ALA A 452 -6.42 -20.43 -5.80
C ALA A 452 -7.88 -20.10 -5.43
N ALA A 453 -8.84 -20.34 -6.32
CA ALA A 453 -10.26 -20.14 -6.05
C ALA A 453 -10.86 -21.28 -5.21
N ASP A 454 -10.31 -22.48 -5.30
CA ASP A 454 -10.77 -23.66 -4.55
C ASP A 454 -10.17 -23.69 -3.12
N GLU A 455 -8.96 -23.15 -2.90
CA GLU A 455 -8.41 -22.90 -1.56
C GLU A 455 -9.09 -21.71 -0.84
N ALA A 456 -9.81 -20.86 -1.59
CA ALA A 456 -10.52 -19.69 -1.09
C ALA A 456 -12.03 -19.93 -0.85
N ARG A 457 -12.52 -21.17 -1.12
CA ARG A 457 -13.88 -21.62 -0.79
C ARG A 457 -13.88 -22.58 0.44
#